data_e45fc70eedf99c56e6eb313cd369c1f4
#
_entry.id   e45fc70eedf99c56e6eb313cd369c1f4
#
_cell.length_a   1.000
_cell.length_b   1.000
_cell.length_c   1.000
_cell.angle_alpha   90.00
_cell.angle_beta   90.00
_cell.angle_gamma   90.00
#
_symmetry.space_group_name_H-M   'P 1'
#
loop_
_entity.id
_entity.type
_entity.pdbx_description
1 polymer ?
#
loop_
_entity_poly.entity_id
_entity_poly.type
_entity_poly.pdbx_seq_one_letter_code
_entity_poly.pdbx_strand_id
1 'polypeptide(L)'
;SGAILYFFFTDKQDYFRLCTFLFIGMTISMMICTFYPNGTDLRVEVDPNKNVFCYLVQMIHNSDTPANVFPSIHVYNSLGVHISVMNSERLRNHKWVRRSSFIIMVAICMSTVFLKQHSVVDVTGAMVLAYVMYQFVYGNAYVLSHRAERQKVTG
;
A
#
# COMPACT_ATOMS: atom_id res chain seq x y z
N SER A 1 -4.42 7.76 -7.06
CA SER A 1 -3.68 6.77 -7.85
C SER A 1 -4.55 6.22 -8.97
N GLY A 2 -3.95 5.84 -10.13
CA GLY A 2 -4.68 5.36 -11.32
C GLY A 2 -5.57 4.15 -11.04
N ALA A 3 -5.20 3.29 -10.09
CA ALA A 3 -6.00 2.13 -9.71
C ALA A 3 -7.36 2.53 -9.10
N ILE A 4 -7.41 3.57 -8.27
CA ILE A 4 -8.66 4.07 -7.67
C ILE A 4 -9.59 4.56 -8.78
N LEU A 5 -9.09 5.34 -9.73
CA LEU A 5 -9.86 5.82 -10.88
C LEU A 5 -10.35 4.66 -11.75
N TYR A 6 -9.49 3.68 -12.03
CA TYR A 6 -9.87 2.50 -12.81
C TYR A 6 -11.02 1.74 -12.16
N PHE A 7 -10.93 1.41 -10.87
CA PHE A 7 -11.99 0.69 -10.17
C PHE A 7 -13.27 1.52 -10.01
N PHE A 8 -13.15 2.83 -9.82
CA PHE A 8 -14.30 3.73 -9.74
C PHE A 8 -15.20 3.62 -10.96
N PHE A 9 -14.61 3.57 -12.17
CA PHE A 9 -15.37 3.46 -13.42
C PHE A 9 -15.72 2.03 -13.83
N THR A 10 -15.05 1.03 -13.24
CA THR A 10 -15.14 -0.35 -13.73
C THR A 10 -15.94 -1.25 -12.81
N ASP A 11 -15.72 -1.18 -11.50
CA ASP A 11 -16.38 -2.02 -10.50
C ASP A 11 -16.50 -1.32 -9.15
N LYS A 12 -17.75 -1.01 -8.78
CA LYS A 12 -18.05 -0.32 -7.51
C LYS A 12 -17.64 -1.14 -6.28
N GLN A 13 -17.74 -2.46 -6.35
CA GLN A 13 -17.41 -3.32 -5.20
C GLN A 13 -15.92 -3.37 -4.94
N ASP A 14 -15.12 -3.55 -5.98
CA ASP A 14 -13.65 -3.52 -5.89
C ASP A 14 -13.16 -2.12 -5.50
N TYR A 15 -13.82 -1.06 -5.99
CA TYR A 15 -13.55 0.31 -5.58
C TYR A 15 -13.74 0.53 -4.08
N PHE A 16 -14.90 0.12 -3.53
CA PHE A 16 -15.17 0.27 -2.10
C PHE A 16 -14.22 -0.56 -1.24
N ARG A 17 -13.88 -1.78 -1.65
CA ARG A 17 -12.89 -2.62 -0.95
C ARG A 17 -11.52 -1.96 -0.91
N LEU A 18 -11.05 -1.44 -2.04
CA LEU A 18 -9.77 -0.73 -2.12
C LEU A 18 -9.78 0.53 -1.26
N CYS A 19 -10.83 1.36 -1.35
CA CYS A 19 -10.96 2.56 -0.54
C CYS A 19 -10.99 2.23 0.96
N THR A 20 -11.78 1.24 1.38
CA THR A 20 -11.84 0.79 2.77
C THR A 20 -10.46 0.33 3.25
N PHE A 21 -9.78 -0.49 2.46
CA PHE A 21 -8.44 -0.95 2.78
C PHE A 21 -7.48 0.22 2.97
N LEU A 22 -7.41 1.14 2.01
CA LEU A 22 -6.49 2.28 2.06
C LEU A 22 -6.82 3.24 3.20
N PHE A 23 -8.08 3.67 3.34
CA PHE A 23 -8.45 4.68 4.33
C PHE A 23 -8.30 4.18 5.77
N ILE A 24 -8.80 2.98 6.08
CA ILE A 24 -8.67 2.43 7.43
C ILE A 24 -7.21 2.20 7.78
N GLY A 25 -6.43 1.61 6.89
CA GLY A 25 -5.02 1.35 7.18
C GLY A 25 -4.19 2.63 7.29
N MET A 26 -4.45 3.65 6.46
CA MET A 26 -3.80 4.96 6.63
C MET A 26 -4.18 5.62 7.95
N THR A 27 -5.46 5.54 8.35
CA THR A 27 -5.92 6.06 9.64
C THR A 27 -5.20 5.37 10.79
N ILE A 28 -5.08 4.04 10.77
CA ILE A 28 -4.34 3.27 11.77
C ILE A 28 -2.86 3.69 11.79
N SER A 29 -2.23 3.82 10.62
CA SER A 29 -0.85 4.30 10.52
C SER A 29 -0.67 5.69 11.14
N MET A 30 -1.57 6.61 10.84
CA MET A 30 -1.54 7.96 11.42
C MET A 30 -1.77 7.95 12.93
N MET A 31 -2.66 7.10 13.44
CA MET A 31 -2.85 6.93 14.88
C MET A 31 -1.57 6.39 15.55
N ILE A 32 -0.93 5.38 14.97
CA ILE A 32 0.34 4.86 15.48
C ILE A 32 1.40 5.98 15.52
N CYS A 33 1.54 6.75 14.44
CA CYS A 33 2.45 7.88 14.37
C CYS A 33 2.16 8.97 15.42
N THR A 34 0.90 9.19 15.74
CA THR A 34 0.49 10.21 16.72
C THR A 34 0.78 9.77 18.15
N PHE A 35 0.49 8.50 18.50
CA PHE A 35 0.71 7.97 19.84
C PHE A 35 2.16 7.54 20.09
N TYR A 36 2.88 7.18 19.03
CA TYR A 36 4.25 6.75 19.08
C TYR A 36 5.08 7.47 18.01
N PRO A 37 5.36 8.77 18.22
CA PRO A 37 6.13 9.55 17.27
C PRO A 37 7.51 8.93 17.11
N ASN A 38 7.83 8.53 15.89
CA ASN A 38 9.11 7.96 15.54
C ASN A 38 9.72 8.71 14.37
N GLY A 39 11.03 8.73 14.31
CA GLY A 39 11.80 9.34 13.25
C GLY A 39 12.93 8.43 12.81
N THR A 40 13.59 8.79 11.73
CA THR A 40 14.75 8.07 11.25
C THR A 40 15.90 9.04 10.96
N ASP A 41 17.07 8.72 11.47
CA ASP A 41 18.34 9.41 11.16
C ASP A 41 19.12 8.72 10.02
N LEU A 42 18.43 7.83 9.27
CA LEU A 42 19.07 7.06 8.20
C LEU A 42 19.39 7.90 6.96
N ARG A 43 18.83 9.12 6.87
CA ARG A 43 19.07 10.00 5.71
C ARG A 43 20.52 10.46 5.67
N VAL A 44 21.13 10.26 4.50
CA VAL A 44 22.46 10.77 4.21
C VAL A 44 22.31 12.17 3.63
N GLU A 45 23.10 13.11 4.13
CA GLU A 45 23.23 14.41 3.48
C GLU A 45 23.83 14.24 2.09
N VAL A 46 23.05 14.66 1.09
CA VAL A 46 23.43 14.55 -0.32
C VAL A 46 23.69 15.95 -0.84
N ASP A 47 24.88 16.19 -1.40
CA ASP A 47 25.20 17.46 -2.05
C ASP A 47 24.44 17.54 -3.40
N PRO A 48 23.45 18.44 -3.54
CA PRO A 48 22.64 18.57 -4.74
C PRO A 48 23.44 19.05 -5.96
N ASN A 49 24.60 19.65 -5.75
CA ASN A 49 25.43 20.18 -6.84
C ASN A 49 26.32 19.11 -7.51
N LYS A 50 26.40 17.91 -6.93
CA LYS A 50 27.28 16.85 -7.41
C LYS A 50 26.83 16.24 -8.73
N ASN A 51 25.53 15.98 -8.88
CA ASN A 51 24.89 15.50 -10.11
C ASN A 51 23.37 15.59 -10.05
N VAL A 52 22.68 15.40 -11.20
CA VAL A 52 21.23 15.48 -11.33
C VAL A 52 20.51 14.47 -10.41
N PHE A 53 21.09 13.28 -10.21
CA PHE A 53 20.50 12.29 -9.30
C PHE A 53 20.55 12.74 -7.85
N CYS A 54 21.63 13.36 -7.40
CA CYS A 54 21.76 13.94 -6.07
C CYS A 54 20.74 15.06 -5.85
N TYR A 55 20.52 15.90 -6.86
CA TYR A 55 19.48 16.94 -6.82
C TYR A 55 18.07 16.33 -6.69
N LEU A 56 17.75 15.28 -7.45
CA LEU A 56 16.46 14.60 -7.36
C LEU A 56 16.24 13.94 -5.98
N VAL A 57 17.28 13.28 -5.44
CA VAL A 57 17.21 12.70 -4.09
C VAL A 57 16.98 13.76 -3.04
N GLN A 58 17.69 14.90 -3.12
CA GLN A 58 17.50 16.02 -2.21
C GLN A 58 16.08 16.59 -2.31
N MET A 59 15.54 16.74 -3.51
CA MET A 59 14.17 17.19 -3.73
C MET A 59 13.15 16.25 -3.07
N ILE A 60 13.34 14.93 -3.19
CA ILE A 60 12.49 13.92 -2.53
C ILE A 60 12.63 14.03 -1.02
N HIS A 61 13.84 14.14 -0.48
CA HIS A 61 14.08 14.27 0.95
C HIS A 61 13.47 15.56 1.54
N ASN A 62 13.45 16.65 0.77
CA ASN A 62 12.82 17.91 1.20
C ASN A 62 11.29 17.84 1.18
N SER A 63 10.72 17.00 0.32
CA SER A 63 9.25 16.82 0.21
C SER A 63 8.69 15.90 1.29
N ASP A 64 9.52 15.09 1.90
CA ASP A 64 9.14 14.08 2.87
C ASP A 64 9.83 14.33 4.21
N THR A 65 9.07 14.49 5.28
CA THR A 65 9.65 14.75 6.61
C THR A 65 10.25 13.49 7.22
N PRO A 66 11.38 13.56 7.96
CA PRO A 66 12.00 12.40 8.63
C PRO A 66 11.23 11.93 9.86
N ALA A 67 10.09 12.54 10.17
CA ALA A 67 9.24 12.20 11.32
C ALA A 67 8.06 11.32 10.90
N ASN A 68 7.59 10.47 11.81
CA ASN A 68 6.42 9.60 11.63
C ASN A 68 6.58 8.58 10.49
N VAL A 69 7.65 7.83 10.54
CA VAL A 69 8.10 6.91 9.47
C VAL A 69 7.45 5.55 9.56
N PHE A 70 7.04 5.09 10.74
CA PHE A 70 6.48 3.76 10.99
C PHE A 70 4.95 3.80 11.17
N PRO A 71 4.19 2.89 10.56
CA PRO A 71 4.55 2.02 9.44
C PRO A 71 4.55 2.77 8.10
N SER A 72 5.33 2.30 7.11
CA SER A 72 5.47 2.97 5.83
C SER A 72 4.15 3.03 5.03
N ILE A 73 3.60 4.23 4.87
CA ILE A 73 2.37 4.46 4.10
C ILE A 73 2.58 4.15 2.61
N HIS A 74 3.77 4.41 2.06
CA HIS A 74 4.09 4.12 0.66
C HIS A 74 4.06 2.62 0.37
N VAL A 75 4.68 1.82 1.24
CA VAL A 75 4.67 0.36 1.17
C VAL A 75 3.25 -0.17 1.36
N TYR A 76 2.54 0.31 2.38
CA TYR A 76 1.17 -0.09 2.66
C TYR A 76 0.23 0.15 1.47
N ASN A 77 0.25 1.35 0.89
CA ASN A 77 -0.59 1.72 -0.24
C ASN A 77 -0.26 0.91 -1.50
N SER A 78 1.03 0.64 -1.77
CA SER A 78 1.44 -0.18 -2.91
C SER A 78 0.98 -1.63 -2.78
N LEU A 79 1.06 -2.20 -1.56
CA LEU A 79 0.50 -3.51 -1.23
C LEU A 79 -1.02 -3.54 -1.42
N GLY A 80 -1.74 -2.53 -0.91
CA GLY A 80 -3.19 -2.43 -1.04
C GLY A 80 -3.66 -2.41 -2.49
N VAL A 81 -2.99 -1.64 -3.34
CA VAL A 81 -3.29 -1.62 -4.79
C VAL A 81 -3.01 -2.97 -5.42
N HIS A 82 -1.87 -3.60 -5.11
CA HIS A 82 -1.54 -4.92 -5.65
C HIS A 82 -2.54 -5.99 -5.21
N ILE A 83 -2.91 -6.03 -3.94
CA ILE A 83 -3.92 -6.94 -3.38
C ILE A 83 -5.25 -6.76 -4.10
N SER A 84 -5.70 -5.52 -4.32
CA SER A 84 -6.95 -5.24 -5.04
C SER A 84 -6.92 -5.73 -6.48
N VAL A 85 -5.81 -5.51 -7.19
CA VAL A 85 -5.60 -6.03 -8.56
C VAL A 85 -5.64 -7.56 -8.59
N MET A 86 -5.07 -8.22 -7.58
CA MET A 86 -5.04 -9.69 -7.49
C MET A 86 -6.42 -10.29 -7.18
N ASN A 87 -7.25 -9.60 -6.39
CA ASN A 87 -8.57 -10.07 -5.97
C ASN A 87 -9.70 -9.62 -6.91
N SER A 88 -9.44 -8.72 -7.86
CA SER A 88 -10.44 -8.29 -8.85
C SER A 88 -10.74 -9.39 -9.85
N GLU A 89 -12.01 -9.79 -9.97
CA GLU A 89 -12.46 -10.80 -10.94
C GLU A 89 -12.24 -10.35 -12.39
N ARG A 90 -12.40 -9.05 -12.67
CA ARG A 90 -12.19 -8.49 -14.01
C ARG A 90 -10.74 -8.53 -14.44
N LEU A 91 -9.78 -8.31 -13.51
CA LEU A 91 -8.35 -8.31 -13.78
C LEU A 91 -7.73 -9.70 -13.68
N ARG A 92 -8.48 -10.70 -13.24
CA ARG A 92 -8.02 -12.09 -13.09
C ARG A 92 -7.40 -12.66 -14.37
N ASN A 93 -7.98 -12.36 -15.52
CA ASN A 93 -7.52 -12.85 -16.82
C ASN A 93 -6.39 -12.00 -17.43
N HIS A 94 -6.13 -10.82 -16.89
CA HIS A 94 -5.10 -9.91 -17.42
C HIS A 94 -3.76 -10.11 -16.74
N LYS A 95 -3.03 -11.16 -17.14
CA LYS A 95 -1.72 -11.53 -16.56
C LYS A 95 -0.69 -10.38 -16.60
N TRP A 96 -0.72 -9.55 -17.64
CA TRP A 96 0.16 -8.39 -17.76
C TRP A 96 -0.07 -7.34 -16.69
N VAL A 97 -1.33 -7.00 -16.40
CA VAL A 97 -1.70 -6.03 -15.36
C VAL A 97 -1.25 -6.52 -13.98
N ARG A 98 -1.46 -7.79 -13.70
CA ARG A 98 -1.03 -8.42 -12.43
C ARG A 98 0.49 -8.41 -12.27
N ARG A 99 1.24 -8.76 -13.34
CA ARG A 99 2.71 -8.72 -13.33
C ARG A 99 3.23 -7.30 -13.18
N SER A 100 2.68 -6.35 -13.93
CA SER A 100 3.07 -4.93 -13.83
C SER A 100 2.80 -4.38 -12.43
N SER A 101 1.64 -4.66 -11.84
CA SER A 101 1.31 -4.27 -10.47
C SER A 101 2.29 -4.84 -9.46
N PHE A 102 2.71 -6.09 -9.61
CA PHE A 102 3.71 -6.72 -8.75
C PHE A 102 5.08 -6.04 -8.89
N ILE A 103 5.54 -5.82 -10.11
CA ILE A 103 6.83 -5.16 -10.37
C ILE A 103 6.84 -3.74 -9.79
N ILE A 104 5.77 -2.97 -9.99
CA ILE A 104 5.65 -1.61 -9.45
C ILE A 104 5.65 -1.65 -7.91
N MET A 105 4.92 -2.56 -7.28
CA MET A 105 4.90 -2.73 -5.83
C MET A 105 6.31 -3.01 -5.29
N VAL A 106 7.02 -3.97 -5.89
CA VAL A 106 8.39 -4.31 -5.49
C VAL A 106 9.33 -3.11 -5.71
N ALA A 107 9.22 -2.42 -6.85
CA ALA A 107 10.03 -1.25 -7.14
C ALA A 107 9.82 -0.13 -6.10
N ILE A 108 8.57 0.13 -5.67
CA ILE A 108 8.25 1.10 -4.62
C ILE A 108 8.88 0.66 -3.29
N CYS A 109 8.69 -0.60 -2.88
CA CYS A 109 9.27 -1.11 -1.64
C CYS A 109 10.80 -1.01 -1.64
N MET A 110 11.45 -1.36 -2.75
CA MET A 110 12.90 -1.25 -2.88
C MET A 110 13.37 0.21 -2.86
N SER A 111 12.68 1.10 -3.57
CA SER A 111 13.06 2.52 -3.62
C SER A 111 12.97 3.18 -2.25
N THR A 112 11.97 2.89 -1.43
CA THR A 112 11.84 3.46 -0.09
C THR A 112 12.99 3.06 0.85
N VAL A 113 13.47 1.83 0.70
CA VAL A 113 14.64 1.33 1.47
C VAL A 113 15.96 1.90 0.93
N PHE A 114 16.15 1.90 -0.41
CA PHE A 114 17.38 2.42 -1.03
C PHE A 114 17.57 3.92 -0.84
N LEU A 115 16.48 4.69 -0.89
CA LEU A 115 16.50 6.14 -0.62
C LEU A 115 16.63 6.44 0.88
N LYS A 116 16.74 5.40 1.73
CA LYS A 116 16.83 5.52 3.19
C LYS A 116 15.72 6.37 3.82
N GLN A 117 14.57 6.40 3.17
CA GLN A 117 13.36 7.04 3.72
C GLN A 117 12.74 6.18 4.83
N HIS A 118 12.82 4.85 4.68
CA HIS A 118 12.27 3.88 5.62
C HIS A 118 13.28 2.79 5.96
N SER A 119 13.21 2.33 7.20
CA SER A 119 13.96 1.15 7.67
C SER A 119 13.25 -0.15 7.23
N VAL A 120 13.97 -1.26 7.29
CA VAL A 120 13.36 -2.58 7.07
C VAL A 120 12.23 -2.86 8.07
N VAL A 121 12.32 -2.31 9.27
CA VAL A 121 11.28 -2.42 10.32
C VAL A 121 9.99 -1.74 9.86
N ASP A 122 10.07 -0.57 9.23
CA ASP A 122 8.90 0.18 8.75
C ASP A 122 8.19 -0.56 7.62
N VAL A 123 8.97 -1.19 6.73
CA VAL A 123 8.45 -2.03 5.65
C VAL A 123 7.75 -3.27 6.23
N THR A 124 8.37 -3.92 7.23
CA THR A 124 7.78 -5.09 7.89
C THR A 124 6.49 -4.73 8.61
N GLY A 125 6.47 -3.60 9.32
CA GLY A 125 5.26 -3.08 9.97
C GLY A 125 4.12 -2.83 8.97
N ALA A 126 4.43 -2.25 7.82
CA ALA A 126 3.45 -2.03 6.75
C ALA A 126 2.92 -3.36 6.17
N MET A 127 3.78 -4.38 6.02
CA MET A 127 3.36 -5.71 5.56
C MET A 127 2.43 -6.40 6.56
N VAL A 128 2.74 -6.33 7.87
CA VAL A 128 1.88 -6.88 8.93
C VAL A 128 0.53 -6.18 8.93
N LEU A 129 0.52 -4.85 8.87
CA LEU A 129 -0.72 -4.07 8.80
C LEU A 129 -1.53 -4.43 7.55
N ALA A 130 -0.89 -4.55 6.40
CA ALA A 130 -1.55 -4.94 5.16
C ALA A 130 -2.15 -6.35 5.23
N TYR A 131 -1.47 -7.29 5.89
CA TYR A 131 -1.98 -8.64 6.11
C TYR A 131 -3.22 -8.63 7.01
N VAL A 132 -3.20 -7.91 8.13
CA VAL A 132 -4.36 -7.79 9.02
C VAL A 132 -5.54 -7.17 8.29
N MET A 133 -5.30 -6.10 7.54
CA MET A 133 -6.35 -5.44 6.76
C MET A 133 -6.87 -6.32 5.62
N TYR A 134 -6.02 -7.13 5.01
CA TYR A 134 -6.45 -8.12 4.02
C TYR A 134 -7.45 -9.12 4.62
N GLN A 135 -7.16 -9.68 5.79
CA GLN A 135 -8.07 -10.59 6.48
C GLN A 135 -9.40 -9.92 6.83
N PHE A 136 -9.35 -8.64 7.22
CA PHE A 136 -10.55 -7.89 7.58
C PHE A 136 -11.42 -7.55 6.37
N VAL A 137 -10.83 -7.04 5.30
CA VAL A 137 -11.58 -6.54 4.11
C VAL A 137 -11.97 -7.67 3.16
N TYR A 138 -11.03 -8.59 2.88
CA TYR A 138 -11.24 -9.65 1.89
C TYR A 138 -11.63 -11.00 2.52
N GLY A 139 -11.13 -11.32 3.72
CA GLY A 139 -11.48 -12.55 4.43
C GLY A 139 -12.96 -12.60 4.82
N ASN A 140 -13.52 -11.52 5.35
CA ASN A 140 -14.94 -11.45 5.69
C ASN A 140 -15.85 -11.49 4.45
N ALA A 141 -15.43 -10.91 3.34
CA ALA A 141 -16.19 -10.96 2.09
C ALA A 141 -16.33 -12.39 1.56
N TYR A 142 -15.28 -13.20 1.68
CA TYR A 142 -15.31 -14.62 1.30
C TYR A 142 -16.28 -15.43 2.17
N VAL A 143 -16.27 -15.22 3.48
CA VAL A 143 -17.19 -15.91 4.41
C VAL A 143 -18.65 -15.53 4.15
N LEU A 144 -18.91 -14.25 3.87
CA LEU A 144 -20.28 -13.78 3.58
C LEU A 144 -20.82 -14.32 2.26
N SER A 145 -20.01 -14.40 1.21
CA SER A 145 -20.42 -14.97 -0.08
C SER A 145 -20.77 -16.46 0.04
N HIS A 146 -19.97 -17.24 0.74
CA HIS A 146 -20.27 -18.65 0.96
C HIS A 146 -21.47 -18.90 1.87
N ARG A 147 -21.77 -18.01 2.81
CA ARG A 147 -23.00 -18.09 3.60
C ARG A 147 -24.24 -17.80 2.75
N ALA A 148 -24.18 -16.81 1.87
CA ALA A 148 -25.28 -16.47 0.97
C ALA A 148 -25.58 -17.58 -0.05
N GLU A 149 -24.53 -18.26 -0.57
CA GLU A 149 -24.71 -19.42 -1.45
C GLU A 149 -25.36 -20.61 -0.72
N ARG A 150 -24.95 -20.91 0.50
CA ARG A 150 -25.55 -21.99 1.30
C ARG A 150 -27.04 -21.72 1.59
N GLN A 151 -27.43 -20.49 1.87
CA GLN A 151 -28.84 -20.15 2.10
C GLN A 151 -29.70 -20.29 0.84
N LYS A 152 -29.15 -20.08 -0.36
CA LYS A 152 -29.87 -20.31 -1.62
C LYS A 152 -30.07 -21.78 -1.99
N VAL A 153 -29.24 -22.68 -1.43
CA VAL A 153 -29.33 -24.14 -1.70
C VAL A 153 -30.25 -24.84 -0.70
N THR A 154 -30.49 -24.24 0.47
CA THR A 154 -31.31 -24.81 1.55
C THR A 154 -32.73 -24.24 1.67
N GLY A 155 -33.12 -23.28 0.85
CA GLY A 155 -34.47 -22.72 0.75
C GLY A 155 -35.07 -22.99 -0.61
#